data_866739a5bba1533af316a582bb51f0fb
#
_entry.id   866739a5bba1533af316a582bb51f0fb
#
_cell.length_a   1.000
_cell.length_b   1.000
_cell.length_c   1.000
_cell.angle_alpha   90.00
_cell.angle_beta   90.00
_cell.angle_gamma   90.00
#
_symmetry.space_group_name_H-M   'P 1'
#
loop_
_entity.id
_entity.type
_entity.pdbx_description
1 polymer ?
#
loop_
_entity_poly.entity_id
_entity_poly.type
_entity_poly.pdbx_seq_one_letter_code
_entity_poly.pdbx_strand_id
1 'polypeptide(L)'
;ESRKYHQQFPIDSDKPMYEKDIDARALWNKIVHNAWKSAEPGILFWDTILRESVPDCYADLGFRTVSTNPCGEIPLCPYDSCRLLAINLYSYVDKPFSKEVSFDFGKFRSHVAAAMRIMDDIVDLELEKIEAIIEKISKDPEEEDIRHVEHSLWEKIREKALKGRR
;
A
#
# COMPACT_ATOMS: atom_id res chain seq x y z
N GLU A 1 -11.06 2.75 34.61
CA GLU A 1 -10.68 1.35 34.77
C GLU A 1 -9.60 1.02 33.75
N SER A 2 -8.47 0.46 34.20
CA SER A 2 -7.41 -0.03 33.31
C SER A 2 -7.90 -1.29 32.64
N ARG A 3 -7.95 -1.30 31.28
CA ARG A 3 -8.28 -2.49 30.53
C ARG A 3 -6.99 -3.21 30.14
N LYS A 4 -6.94 -4.50 30.41
CA LYS A 4 -5.85 -5.35 29.94
C LYS A 4 -5.97 -5.56 28.43
N TYR A 5 -4.86 -5.45 27.73
CA TYR A 5 -4.71 -5.85 26.33
C TYR A 5 -3.90 -7.14 26.30
N HIS A 6 -4.51 -8.22 25.84
CA HIS A 6 -3.82 -9.50 25.69
C HIS A 6 -3.06 -9.51 24.37
N GLN A 7 -1.75 -9.66 24.44
CA GLN A 7 -0.85 -9.78 23.30
C GLN A 7 -0.33 -11.21 23.22
N GLN A 8 -0.42 -11.82 22.05
CA GLN A 8 0.14 -13.14 21.78
C GLN A 8 0.82 -13.20 20.41
N PHE A 9 1.73 -14.15 20.25
CA PHE A 9 2.38 -14.45 18.99
C PHE A 9 2.54 -15.98 18.80
N PRO A 10 2.18 -16.56 17.66
CA PRO A 10 1.38 -15.94 16.58
C PRO A 10 -0.01 -15.48 17.04
N ILE A 11 -0.58 -14.44 16.37
CA ILE A 11 -1.79 -13.74 16.83
C ILE A 11 -3.00 -14.68 16.96
N ASP A 12 -3.19 -15.59 16.00
CA ASP A 12 -4.35 -16.49 15.93
C ASP A 12 -4.00 -17.93 16.31
N SER A 13 -2.98 -18.15 17.16
CA SER A 13 -2.53 -19.48 17.54
C SER A 13 -3.22 -19.95 18.82
N ASP A 14 -3.74 -21.20 18.80
CA ASP A 14 -4.23 -21.89 19.99
C ASP A 14 -3.11 -22.26 20.96
N LYS A 15 -1.85 -22.21 20.51
CA LYS A 15 -0.63 -22.48 21.28
C LYS A 15 0.41 -21.42 21.00
N PRO A 16 0.24 -20.20 21.51
CA PRO A 16 1.17 -19.11 21.27
C PRO A 16 2.54 -19.43 21.87
N MET A 17 3.59 -19.04 21.16
CA MET A 17 4.98 -19.13 21.65
C MET A 17 5.26 -18.06 22.69
N TYR A 18 4.52 -16.96 22.64
CA TYR A 18 4.62 -15.84 23.55
C TYR A 18 3.24 -15.26 23.82
N GLU A 19 2.94 -14.97 25.08
CA GLU A 19 1.74 -14.26 25.49
C GLU A 19 2.00 -13.32 26.67
N LYS A 20 1.31 -12.20 26.72
CA LYS A 20 1.43 -11.21 27.78
C LYS A 20 0.21 -10.31 27.88
N ASP A 21 -0.24 -10.07 29.12
CA ASP A 21 -1.21 -9.03 29.42
C ASP A 21 -0.50 -7.68 29.62
N ILE A 22 -0.95 -6.67 28.89
CA ILE A 22 -0.42 -5.31 28.95
C ILE A 22 -1.51 -4.38 29.48
N ASP A 23 -1.15 -3.47 30.38
CA ASP A 23 -2.04 -2.38 30.77
C ASP A 23 -2.22 -1.42 29.58
N ALA A 24 -3.41 -1.41 29.00
CA ALA A 24 -3.71 -0.61 27.82
C ALA A 24 -3.56 0.90 28.06
N ARG A 25 -3.87 1.40 29.27
CA ARG A 25 -3.70 2.82 29.61
C ARG A 25 -2.23 3.18 29.74
N ALA A 26 -1.44 2.33 30.37
CA ALA A 26 0.00 2.56 30.49
C ALA A 26 0.68 2.56 29.11
N LEU A 27 0.27 1.64 28.22
CA LEU A 27 0.74 1.61 26.84
C LEU A 27 0.35 2.88 26.09
N TRP A 28 -0.91 3.31 26.18
CA TRP A 28 -1.39 4.54 25.54
C TRP A 28 -0.62 5.78 26.02
N ASN A 29 -0.43 5.92 27.32
CA ASN A 29 0.33 7.03 27.87
C ASN A 29 1.78 7.04 27.38
N LYS A 30 2.38 5.88 27.22
CA LYS A 30 3.74 5.75 26.64
C LYS A 30 3.78 6.18 25.19
N ILE A 31 2.79 5.78 24.38
CA ILE A 31 2.65 6.22 22.98
C ILE A 31 2.54 7.75 22.90
N VAL A 32 1.61 8.33 23.66
CA VAL A 32 1.39 9.78 23.70
C VAL A 32 2.65 10.55 24.14
N HIS A 33 3.33 10.05 25.18
CA HIS A 33 4.58 10.66 25.64
C HIS A 33 5.69 10.62 24.58
N ASN A 34 5.86 9.49 23.91
CA ASN A 34 6.88 9.34 22.87
C ASN A 34 6.55 10.20 21.65
N ALA A 35 5.29 10.25 21.22
CA ALA A 35 4.85 11.11 20.12
C ALA A 35 5.10 12.59 20.44
N TRP A 36 4.83 13.03 21.67
CA TRP A 36 5.16 14.37 22.12
C TRP A 36 6.67 14.65 22.13
N LYS A 37 7.47 13.69 22.58
CA LYS A 37 8.92 13.87 22.76
C LYS A 37 9.71 13.80 21.45
N SER A 38 9.31 12.92 20.52
CA SER A 38 10.11 12.58 19.33
C SER A 38 9.29 12.52 18.04
N ALA A 39 8.02 12.90 18.05
CA ALA A 39 7.08 12.77 16.94
C ALA A 39 6.82 11.31 16.47
N GLU A 40 7.24 10.33 17.25
CA GLU A 40 7.09 8.90 16.98
C GLU A 40 6.48 8.16 18.19
N PRO A 41 5.70 7.10 17.98
CA PRO A 41 5.28 6.51 16.71
C PRO A 41 4.08 7.22 16.08
N GLY A 42 3.88 7.04 14.75
CA GLY A 42 2.59 7.27 14.10
C GLY A 42 1.58 6.17 14.50
N ILE A 43 0.29 6.45 14.34
CA ILE A 43 -0.80 5.52 14.68
C ILE A 43 -1.72 5.35 13.48
N LEU A 44 -2.02 4.09 13.15
CA LEU A 44 -3.00 3.72 12.15
C LEU A 44 -4.22 3.12 12.85
N PHE A 45 -5.42 3.71 12.61
CA PHE A 45 -6.68 3.16 13.09
C PHE A 45 -7.18 2.13 12.09
N TRP A 46 -6.80 0.88 12.29
CA TRP A 46 -6.96 -0.20 11.32
C TRP A 46 -8.41 -0.45 10.91
N ASP A 47 -9.33 -0.46 11.86
CA ASP A 47 -10.75 -0.63 11.57
C ASP A 47 -11.31 0.49 10.68
N THR A 48 -10.82 1.72 10.89
CA THR A 48 -11.16 2.87 10.06
C THR A 48 -10.61 2.71 8.65
N ILE A 49 -9.36 2.26 8.52
CA ILE A 49 -8.75 1.99 7.22
C ILE A 49 -9.58 0.99 6.44
N LEU A 50 -9.90 -0.17 7.02
CA LEU A 50 -10.68 -1.22 6.35
C LEU A 50 -12.09 -0.75 5.96
N ARG A 51 -12.72 0.10 6.76
CA ARG A 51 -14.06 0.62 6.50
C ARG A 51 -14.09 1.67 5.39
N GLU A 52 -13.07 2.53 5.33
CA GLU A 52 -13.05 3.71 4.44
C GLU A 52 -12.18 3.50 3.19
N SER A 53 -11.35 2.45 3.15
CA SER A 53 -10.48 2.15 2.03
C SER A 53 -11.28 1.73 0.79
N VAL A 54 -11.09 2.44 -0.32
CA VAL A 54 -11.78 2.15 -1.58
C VAL A 54 -11.51 0.73 -2.10
N PRO A 55 -10.28 0.18 -2.09
CA PRO A 55 -10.02 -1.19 -2.53
C PRO A 55 -10.76 -2.26 -1.74
N ASP A 56 -11.08 -2.03 -0.46
CA ASP A 56 -11.73 -3.03 0.39
C ASP A 56 -13.17 -3.34 -0.02
N CYS A 57 -13.83 -2.52 -0.86
CA CYS A 57 -15.10 -2.90 -1.48
C CYS A 57 -14.96 -4.11 -2.43
N TYR A 58 -13.75 -4.44 -2.86
CA TYR A 58 -13.39 -5.61 -3.66
C TYR A 58 -12.67 -6.71 -2.85
N ALA A 59 -12.82 -6.70 -1.53
CA ALA A 59 -12.16 -7.68 -0.64
C ALA A 59 -12.45 -9.14 -1.03
N ASP A 60 -13.69 -9.44 -1.43
CA ASP A 60 -14.11 -10.78 -1.88
C ASP A 60 -13.43 -11.22 -3.18
N LEU A 61 -12.94 -10.27 -3.97
CA LEU A 61 -12.14 -10.53 -5.19
C LEU A 61 -10.65 -10.62 -4.91
N GLY A 62 -10.23 -10.56 -3.64
CA GLY A 62 -8.84 -10.67 -3.22
C GLY A 62 -8.11 -9.33 -3.05
N PHE A 63 -8.82 -8.20 -3.05
CA PHE A 63 -8.23 -6.85 -2.88
C PHE A 63 -8.36 -6.32 -1.44
N ARG A 64 -8.40 -7.22 -0.46
CA ARG A 64 -8.45 -6.84 0.96
C ARG A 64 -7.14 -6.19 1.39
N THR A 65 -7.23 -5.05 2.05
CA THR A 65 -6.08 -4.39 2.66
C THR A 65 -5.47 -5.24 3.77
N VAL A 66 -4.17 -5.48 3.71
CA VAL A 66 -3.41 -6.26 4.71
C VAL A 66 -2.27 -5.46 5.32
N SER A 67 -1.86 -4.37 4.70
CA SER A 67 -0.75 -3.53 5.12
C SER A 67 -0.91 -2.11 4.60
N THR A 68 0.07 -1.26 4.89
CA THR A 68 0.24 0.05 4.24
C THR A 68 1.66 0.16 3.70
N ASN A 69 1.92 1.18 2.88
CA ASN A 69 3.28 1.61 2.57
C ASN A 69 3.97 2.16 3.85
N PRO A 70 5.30 2.39 3.85
CA PRO A 70 6.05 2.80 5.05
C PRO A 70 5.52 4.04 5.76
N CYS A 71 5.01 5.04 5.01
CA CYS A 71 4.48 6.28 5.58
C CYS A 71 3.00 6.17 6.02
N GLY A 72 2.32 5.06 5.71
CA GLY A 72 0.97 4.78 6.17
C GLY A 72 -0.17 5.44 5.39
N GLU A 73 0.14 6.19 4.33
CA GLU A 73 -0.87 6.93 3.55
C GLU A 73 -1.61 6.09 2.50
N ILE A 74 -1.10 4.90 2.15
CA ILE A 74 -1.69 4.04 1.13
C ILE A 74 -1.96 2.65 1.69
N PRO A 75 -3.24 2.27 1.91
CA PRO A 75 -3.63 0.90 2.20
C PRO A 75 -3.36 0.00 0.99
N LEU A 76 -2.76 -1.16 1.23
CA LEU A 76 -2.32 -2.10 0.19
C LEU A 76 -2.85 -3.50 0.44
N CYS A 77 -3.30 -4.17 -0.61
CA CYS A 77 -3.60 -5.59 -0.60
C CYS A 77 -2.33 -6.42 -0.87
N PRO A 78 -2.36 -7.76 -0.69
CA PRO A 78 -1.23 -8.61 -1.03
C PRO A 78 -0.82 -8.46 -2.49
N TYR A 79 0.49 -8.42 -2.75
CA TYR A 79 1.10 -8.27 -4.08
C TYR A 79 0.75 -6.96 -4.80
N ASP A 80 0.39 -5.93 -4.03
CA ASP A 80 0.11 -4.61 -4.56
C ASP A 80 1.37 -3.75 -4.59
N SER A 81 1.34 -2.68 -5.36
CA SER A 81 2.44 -1.72 -5.47
C SER A 81 1.96 -0.29 -5.32
N CYS A 82 2.77 0.53 -4.68
CA CYS A 82 2.52 1.96 -4.51
C CYS A 82 3.20 2.73 -5.64
N ARG A 83 2.39 3.30 -6.56
CA ARG A 83 2.87 4.16 -7.65
C ARG A 83 2.48 5.58 -7.34
N LEU A 84 3.47 6.46 -7.24
CA LEU A 84 3.26 7.86 -6.89
C LEU A 84 3.48 8.77 -8.11
N LEU A 85 2.51 9.67 -8.33
CA LEU A 85 2.61 10.77 -9.26
C LEU A 85 2.02 12.03 -8.62
N ALA A 86 2.74 13.13 -8.66
CA ALA A 86 2.27 14.41 -8.16
C ALA A 86 2.26 15.46 -9.25
N ILE A 87 1.17 16.24 -9.31
CA ILE A 87 1.02 17.39 -10.22
C ILE A 87 1.09 18.67 -9.40
N ASN A 88 2.05 19.54 -9.71
CA ASN A 88 2.16 20.86 -9.07
C ASN A 88 1.08 21.80 -9.62
N LEU A 89 0.02 22.03 -8.85
CA LEU A 89 -1.10 22.86 -9.25
C LEU A 89 -0.72 24.33 -9.48
N TYR A 90 0.30 24.84 -8.81
CA TYR A 90 0.77 26.21 -8.99
C TYR A 90 1.25 26.49 -10.43
N SER A 91 1.72 25.46 -11.15
CA SER A 91 2.16 25.57 -12.54
C SER A 91 1.05 25.92 -13.54
N TYR A 92 -0.21 25.92 -13.09
CA TYR A 92 -1.40 26.26 -13.88
C TYR A 92 -2.05 27.57 -13.45
N VAL A 93 -1.43 28.31 -12.53
CA VAL A 93 -1.95 29.58 -12.05
C VAL A 93 -1.29 30.72 -12.82
N ASP A 94 -2.09 31.49 -13.51
CA ASP A 94 -1.68 32.71 -14.17
C ASP A 94 -1.86 33.90 -13.23
N LYS A 95 -0.93 34.86 -13.27
CA LYS A 95 -0.92 36.08 -12.45
C LYS A 95 -1.19 35.80 -10.95
N PRO A 96 -0.41 34.91 -10.31
CA PRO A 96 -0.61 34.56 -8.90
C PRO A 96 -0.57 35.81 -8.02
N PHE A 97 -1.34 35.80 -6.93
CA PHE A 97 -1.44 36.89 -5.93
C PHE A 97 -1.97 38.23 -6.49
N SER A 98 -2.57 38.26 -7.68
CA SER A 98 -3.23 39.43 -8.26
C SER A 98 -4.75 39.30 -8.27
N LYS A 99 -5.46 40.42 -8.50
CA LYS A 99 -6.91 40.41 -8.68
C LYS A 99 -7.36 39.72 -9.98
N GLU A 100 -6.42 39.50 -10.89
CA GLU A 100 -6.65 38.88 -12.20
C GLU A 100 -6.17 37.43 -12.23
N VAL A 101 -5.99 36.81 -11.05
CA VAL A 101 -5.58 35.41 -10.96
C VAL A 101 -6.55 34.50 -11.69
N SER A 102 -6.02 33.59 -12.49
CA SER A 102 -6.80 32.57 -13.17
C SER A 102 -6.09 31.21 -13.14
N PHE A 103 -6.85 30.15 -13.37
CA PHE A 103 -6.32 28.78 -13.44
C PHE A 103 -6.53 28.24 -14.85
N ASP A 104 -5.47 27.78 -15.49
CA ASP A 104 -5.53 27.19 -16.83
C ASP A 104 -6.04 25.73 -16.78
N PHE A 105 -7.36 25.57 -16.79
CA PHE A 105 -8.02 24.27 -16.81
C PHE A 105 -7.75 23.49 -18.11
N GLY A 106 -7.47 24.15 -19.23
CA GLY A 106 -7.16 23.51 -20.51
C GLY A 106 -5.84 22.75 -20.44
N LYS A 107 -4.79 23.46 -20.04
CA LYS A 107 -3.46 22.90 -19.82
C LYS A 107 -3.47 21.81 -18.71
N PHE A 108 -4.17 22.07 -17.61
CA PHE A 108 -4.31 21.11 -16.52
C PHE A 108 -4.94 19.80 -16.98
N ARG A 109 -6.07 19.86 -17.72
CA ARG A 109 -6.75 18.69 -18.28
C ARG A 109 -5.83 17.87 -19.19
N SER A 110 -5.08 18.53 -20.05
CA SER A 110 -4.12 17.87 -20.95
C SER A 110 -3.03 17.14 -20.19
N HIS A 111 -2.46 17.79 -19.17
CA HIS A 111 -1.41 17.18 -18.35
C HIS A 111 -1.93 16.04 -17.46
N VAL A 112 -3.14 16.14 -16.91
CA VAL A 112 -3.77 15.03 -16.15
C VAL A 112 -3.97 13.81 -17.07
N ALA A 113 -4.44 14.01 -18.30
CA ALA A 113 -4.60 12.90 -19.25
C ALA A 113 -3.26 12.23 -19.59
N ALA A 114 -2.19 13.02 -19.78
CA ALA A 114 -0.84 12.47 -19.99
C ALA A 114 -0.31 11.75 -18.74
N ALA A 115 -0.52 12.31 -17.55
CA ALA A 115 -0.14 11.70 -16.28
C ALA A 115 -0.82 10.34 -16.06
N MET A 116 -2.11 10.23 -16.36
CA MET A 116 -2.84 8.97 -16.27
C MET A 116 -2.28 7.90 -17.22
N ARG A 117 -1.91 8.28 -18.45
CA ARG A 117 -1.24 7.35 -19.38
C ARG A 117 0.09 6.86 -18.86
N ILE A 118 0.93 7.76 -18.32
CA ILE A 118 2.22 7.38 -17.72
C ILE A 118 2.01 6.39 -16.58
N MET A 119 0.98 6.59 -15.74
CA MET A 119 0.68 5.67 -14.64
C MET A 119 0.20 4.30 -15.14
N ASP A 120 -0.54 4.26 -16.24
CA ASP A 120 -0.97 3.01 -16.89
C ASP A 120 0.23 2.29 -17.54
N ASP A 121 1.13 3.01 -18.21
CA ASP A 121 2.36 2.47 -18.79
C ASP A 121 3.27 1.83 -17.74
N ILE A 122 3.28 2.33 -16.49
CA ILE A 122 4.02 1.70 -15.38
C ILE A 122 3.47 0.30 -15.07
N VAL A 123 2.17 0.07 -15.22
CA VAL A 123 1.58 -1.26 -15.05
C VAL A 123 2.03 -2.20 -16.17
N ASP A 124 2.12 -1.72 -17.41
CA ASP A 124 2.66 -2.51 -18.52
C ASP A 124 4.11 -2.91 -18.27
N LEU A 125 4.95 -1.96 -17.83
CA LEU A 125 6.33 -2.24 -17.48
C LEU A 125 6.46 -3.27 -16.34
N GLU A 126 5.56 -3.23 -15.35
CA GLU A 126 5.52 -4.23 -14.27
C GLU A 126 5.21 -5.60 -14.84
N LEU A 127 4.19 -5.74 -15.70
CA LEU A 127 3.82 -7.00 -16.34
C LEU A 127 4.96 -7.55 -17.20
N GLU A 128 5.63 -6.72 -18.00
CA GLU A 128 6.82 -7.11 -18.76
C GLU A 128 7.94 -7.66 -17.87
N LYS A 129 8.16 -7.04 -16.69
CA LYS A 129 9.17 -7.51 -15.73
C LYS A 129 8.77 -8.82 -15.08
N ILE A 130 7.50 -8.99 -14.75
CA ILE A 130 6.98 -10.26 -14.20
C ILE A 130 7.18 -11.39 -15.21
N GLU A 131 6.84 -11.20 -16.49
CA GLU A 131 7.06 -12.17 -17.55
C GLU A 131 8.56 -12.54 -17.70
N ALA A 132 9.43 -11.53 -17.68
CA ALA A 132 10.87 -11.76 -17.74
C ALA A 132 11.41 -12.57 -16.54
N ILE A 133 10.83 -12.36 -15.34
CA ILE A 133 11.19 -13.12 -14.13
C ILE A 133 10.70 -14.58 -14.27
N ILE A 134 9.47 -14.81 -14.71
CA ILE A 134 8.92 -16.14 -14.94
C ILE A 134 9.78 -16.91 -15.96
N GLU A 135 10.16 -16.26 -17.06
CA GLU A 135 11.06 -16.84 -18.05
C GLU A 135 12.44 -17.17 -17.45
N LYS A 136 12.98 -16.31 -16.61
CA LYS A 136 14.26 -16.56 -15.93
C LYS A 136 14.17 -17.78 -15.01
N ILE A 137 13.13 -17.87 -14.17
CA ILE A 137 12.91 -19.00 -13.27
C ILE A 137 12.87 -20.33 -14.03
N SER A 138 12.25 -20.37 -15.22
CA SER A 138 12.20 -21.58 -16.04
C SER A 138 13.57 -22.07 -16.52
N LYS A 139 14.58 -21.19 -16.55
CA LYS A 139 15.96 -21.44 -17.00
C LYS A 139 16.96 -21.50 -15.84
N ASP A 140 16.50 -21.29 -14.60
CA ASP A 140 17.36 -21.28 -13.42
C ASP A 140 17.90 -22.70 -13.15
N PRO A 141 19.19 -22.87 -12.81
CA PRO A 141 19.79 -24.17 -12.49
C PRO A 141 19.44 -24.73 -11.10
N GLU A 142 18.60 -24.03 -10.31
CA GLU A 142 18.15 -24.48 -9.00
C GLU A 142 17.32 -25.78 -9.06
N GLU A 143 17.10 -26.42 -7.90
CA GLU A 143 16.29 -27.62 -7.76
C GLU A 143 14.84 -27.41 -8.23
N GLU A 144 14.22 -28.44 -8.79
CA GLU A 144 12.90 -28.35 -9.42
C GLU A 144 11.79 -27.93 -8.45
N ASP A 145 11.85 -28.35 -7.21
CA ASP A 145 10.89 -27.98 -6.16
C ASP A 145 10.96 -26.48 -5.81
N ILE A 146 12.18 -25.91 -5.75
CA ILE A 146 12.40 -24.47 -5.53
C ILE A 146 11.84 -23.67 -6.70
N ARG A 147 12.20 -24.03 -7.93
CA ARG A 147 11.68 -23.39 -9.14
C ARG A 147 10.16 -23.43 -9.23
N HIS A 148 9.55 -24.55 -8.83
CA HIS A 148 8.10 -24.69 -8.85
C HIS A 148 7.42 -23.73 -7.85
N VAL A 149 7.97 -23.56 -6.66
CA VAL A 149 7.45 -22.60 -5.66
C VAL A 149 7.56 -21.18 -6.17
N GLU A 150 8.71 -20.79 -6.70
CA GLU A 150 8.94 -19.46 -7.25
C GLU A 150 8.04 -19.17 -8.45
N HIS A 151 7.94 -20.09 -9.39
CA HIS A 151 7.06 -19.96 -10.55
C HIS A 151 5.61 -19.76 -10.13
N SER A 152 5.13 -20.60 -9.21
CA SER A 152 3.75 -20.47 -8.68
C SER A 152 3.50 -19.14 -8.00
N LEU A 153 4.48 -18.57 -7.28
CA LEU A 153 4.38 -17.27 -6.66
C LEU A 153 4.26 -16.15 -7.71
N TRP A 154 5.14 -16.16 -8.70
CA TRP A 154 5.14 -15.11 -9.73
C TRP A 154 3.92 -15.16 -10.65
N GLU A 155 3.36 -16.35 -10.92
CA GLU A 155 2.08 -16.49 -11.61
C GLU A 155 0.92 -15.85 -10.80
N LYS A 156 0.89 -16.02 -9.47
CA LYS A 156 -0.09 -15.35 -8.60
C LYS A 156 0.04 -13.83 -8.64
N ILE A 157 1.29 -13.32 -8.61
CA ILE A 157 1.57 -11.88 -8.72
C ILE A 157 1.08 -11.36 -10.07
N ARG A 158 1.39 -12.07 -11.16
CA ARG A 158 0.92 -11.76 -12.52
C ARG A 158 -0.60 -11.68 -12.61
N GLU A 159 -1.27 -12.72 -12.14
CA GLU A 159 -2.74 -12.75 -12.12
C GLU A 159 -3.33 -11.56 -11.34
N LYS A 160 -2.72 -11.22 -10.21
CA LYS A 160 -3.15 -10.10 -9.38
C LYS A 160 -2.98 -8.76 -10.10
N ALA A 161 -1.83 -8.52 -10.73
CA ALA A 161 -1.56 -7.31 -11.49
C ALA A 161 -2.55 -7.15 -12.68
N LEU A 162 -2.85 -8.23 -13.39
CA LEU A 162 -3.83 -8.24 -14.48
C LEU A 162 -5.26 -7.97 -14.00
N LYS A 163 -5.66 -8.52 -12.85
CA LYS A 163 -6.98 -8.26 -12.26
C LYS A 163 -7.12 -6.82 -11.77
N GLY A 164 -6.09 -6.27 -11.15
CA GLY A 164 -6.09 -4.90 -10.64
C GLY A 164 -6.15 -3.83 -11.73
N ARG A 165 -5.74 -4.16 -12.96
CA ARG A 165 -5.82 -3.27 -14.13
C ARG A 165 -7.23 -3.17 -14.73
N ARG A 166 -8.08 -4.17 -14.56
CA ARG A 166 -9.43 -4.25 -15.14
C ARG A 166 -10.44 -3.47 -14.32
#